data_2b31106c89a07721d8718ce65f608b20
#
_entry.id   2b31106c89a07721d8718ce65f608b20
#
_cell.length_a   1.000
_cell.length_b   1.000
_cell.length_c   1.000
_cell.angle_alpha   90.00
_cell.angle_beta   90.00
_cell.angle_gamma   90.00
#
_symmetry.space_group_name_H-M   'P 1'
#
loop_
_entity.id
_entity.type
_entity.pdbx_description
1 polymer ?
#
loop_
_entity_poly.entity_id
_entity_poly.type
_entity_poly.pdbx_seq_one_letter_code
_entity_poly.pdbx_strand_id
1 'polypeptide(L)'
;MIMRLLALTLFLFAAVFISPAEETNYFCVVCGKGPLTGRIWISKWGAVCDDCYKLENRCSLCGLPIRDGDGAVKTGDGRFICKFDKPNTVLDAAEAREVFTDARREMVGLYGSGFTLNFPDVTVNLFDVDYWSEVGRSDGLHKFGFANTRKTPAGDCTHEVVMLSGRLKIELAATAAHEYTHLWINENRPADHVMDSDTTEAICELSGYKLMEARGQPEQMQKILDNPYTHGEIKTLVALEKENGIGYILNWVKNGTTPTLETVGTALARPLRIPALNFTNAAPALPATLKLGGLLLEGQSRHAVISGVSFAAGETKSVKLQNRTVVVHCWEISRSDVTVEVDVLAGKFTLKIGEEKNIP
;
A
#
# COMPACT_ATOMS: atom_id res chain seq x y z
N MET A 1 -57.51 57.07 33.22
CA MET A 1 -56.61 56.42 34.17
C MET A 1 -55.76 55.43 33.40
N ILE A 2 -54.59 55.89 33.01
CA ILE A 2 -53.75 55.20 32.00
C ILE A 2 -52.66 54.48 32.73
N MET A 3 -52.65 53.15 32.74
CA MET A 3 -51.57 52.30 33.22
C MET A 3 -50.49 52.17 32.15
N ARG A 4 -49.29 52.67 32.45
CA ARG A 4 -48.09 52.49 31.62
C ARG A 4 -47.46 51.14 31.95
N LEU A 5 -47.44 50.24 30.93
CA LEU A 5 -46.62 49.01 30.97
C LEU A 5 -45.17 49.39 30.63
N LEU A 6 -44.24 49.16 31.58
CA LEU A 6 -42.78 49.18 31.34
C LEU A 6 -42.39 47.81 30.80
N ALA A 7 -41.94 47.76 29.58
CA ALA A 7 -41.28 46.58 29.02
C ALA A 7 -39.82 46.58 29.39
N LEU A 8 -39.42 45.62 30.24
CA LEU A 8 -38.02 45.39 30.62
C LEU A 8 -37.38 44.45 29.58
N THR A 9 -36.59 45.01 28.68
CA THR A 9 -35.80 44.24 27.73
C THR A 9 -34.51 43.74 28.42
N LEU A 10 -34.49 42.44 28.75
CA LEU A 10 -33.30 41.76 29.25
C LEU A 10 -32.38 41.45 28.05
N PHE A 11 -31.27 42.18 27.94
CA PHE A 11 -30.17 41.84 27.06
C PHE A 11 -29.38 40.69 27.67
N LEU A 12 -29.60 39.45 27.19
CA LEU A 12 -28.71 38.33 27.45
C LEU A 12 -27.45 38.52 26.64
N PHE A 13 -26.38 38.98 27.28
CA PHE A 13 -25.02 38.83 26.76
C PHE A 13 -24.64 37.38 26.82
N ALA A 14 -24.74 36.68 25.68
CA ALA A 14 -24.08 35.40 25.50
C ALA A 14 -22.57 35.64 25.47
N ALA A 15 -21.91 35.45 26.60
CA ALA A 15 -20.44 35.35 26.63
C ALA A 15 -20.02 34.13 25.82
N VAL A 16 -19.56 34.37 24.60
CA VAL A 16 -18.85 33.35 23.81
C VAL A 16 -17.55 33.06 24.58
N PHE A 17 -17.56 32.01 25.37
CA PHE A 17 -16.33 31.42 25.90
C PHE A 17 -15.51 30.89 24.70
N ILE A 18 -14.60 31.75 24.21
CA ILE A 18 -13.52 31.30 23.34
C ILE A 18 -12.67 30.39 24.22
N SER A 19 -12.85 29.10 24.11
CA SER A 19 -11.96 28.13 24.73
C SER A 19 -10.53 28.46 24.26
N PRO A 20 -9.57 28.68 25.17
CA PRO A 20 -8.20 28.92 24.75
C PRO A 20 -7.79 27.70 23.93
N ALA A 21 -7.28 27.91 22.73
CA ALA A 21 -6.71 26.84 21.92
C ALA A 21 -5.66 26.15 22.81
N GLU A 22 -5.83 24.87 23.08
CA GLU A 22 -4.80 24.08 23.75
C GLU A 22 -3.48 24.32 23.03
N GLU A 23 -2.54 25.00 23.67
CA GLU A 23 -1.18 25.12 23.18
C GLU A 23 -0.57 23.72 23.20
N THR A 24 -0.65 23.04 22.07
CA THR A 24 0.00 21.74 21.92
C THR A 24 1.50 21.98 21.85
N ASN A 25 2.18 21.74 22.96
CA ASN A 25 3.63 21.77 23.04
C ASN A 25 4.20 20.56 22.26
N TYR A 26 4.59 20.79 21.02
CA TYR A 26 5.22 19.77 20.20
C TYR A 26 6.70 19.59 20.57
N PHE A 27 7.13 18.32 20.63
CA PHE A 27 8.55 17.94 20.72
C PHE A 27 8.95 17.20 19.44
N CYS A 28 10.16 17.45 18.95
CA CYS A 28 10.66 16.78 17.76
C CYS A 28 10.93 15.32 18.03
N VAL A 29 10.26 14.41 17.31
CA VAL A 29 10.44 12.95 17.46
C VAL A 29 11.81 12.46 16.99
N VAL A 30 12.53 13.28 16.21
CA VAL A 30 13.87 12.94 15.70
C VAL A 30 14.95 13.36 16.69
N CYS A 31 14.98 14.59 17.17
CA CYS A 31 16.06 15.11 18.04
C CYS A 31 15.65 15.37 19.50
N GLY A 32 14.37 15.20 19.85
CA GLY A 32 13.85 15.47 21.19
C GLY A 32 13.72 16.95 21.56
N LYS A 33 14.12 17.89 20.68
CA LYS A 33 14.05 19.34 20.94
C LYS A 33 12.59 19.77 21.08
N GLY A 34 12.31 20.61 22.05
CA GLY A 34 11.00 21.24 22.25
C GLY A 34 10.90 22.01 23.57
N PRO A 35 9.80 22.74 23.79
CA PRO A 35 8.66 22.88 22.86
C PRO A 35 9.06 23.55 21.55
N LEU A 36 8.53 23.03 20.43
CA LEU A 36 8.84 23.55 19.11
C LEU A 36 8.10 24.84 18.84
N THR A 37 8.83 25.83 18.30
CA THR A 37 8.30 27.11 17.85
C THR A 37 8.63 27.30 16.38
N GLY A 38 7.82 28.08 15.66
CA GLY A 38 8.02 28.35 14.25
C GLY A 38 7.48 27.25 13.36
N ARG A 39 8.26 26.84 12.37
CA ARG A 39 7.86 25.83 11.37
C ARG A 39 7.98 24.41 11.93
N ILE A 40 6.89 23.66 11.90
CA ILE A 40 6.79 22.30 12.44
C ILE A 40 6.19 21.38 11.36
N TRP A 41 6.84 20.25 11.12
CA TRP A 41 6.37 19.20 10.24
C TRP A 41 5.70 18.09 11.05
N ILE A 42 4.53 17.65 10.64
CA ILE A 42 3.85 16.53 11.30
C ILE A 42 4.03 15.30 10.44
N SER A 43 4.66 14.29 11.02
CA SER A 43 4.84 12.95 10.43
C SER A 43 3.87 11.95 11.06
N LYS A 44 3.84 10.72 10.54
CA LYS A 44 3.13 9.59 11.15
C LYS A 44 3.51 9.38 12.63
N TRP A 45 4.75 9.69 13.01
CA TRP A 45 5.30 9.43 14.34
C TRP A 45 5.30 10.66 15.26
N GLY A 46 4.85 11.79 14.77
CA GLY A 46 4.75 13.04 15.52
C GLY A 46 5.47 14.20 14.87
N ALA A 47 5.69 15.26 15.65
CA ALA A 47 6.26 16.50 15.17
C ALA A 47 7.76 16.39 14.85
N VAL A 48 8.21 17.08 13.81
CA VAL A 48 9.60 17.18 13.37
C VAL A 48 9.96 18.67 13.26
N CYS A 49 11.07 19.09 13.87
CA CYS A 49 11.55 20.47 13.74
C CYS A 49 12.14 20.75 12.36
N ASP A 50 12.20 22.02 11.97
CA ASP A 50 12.69 22.45 10.66
C ASP A 50 14.13 21.98 10.37
N ASP A 51 15.00 21.97 11.39
CA ASP A 51 16.37 21.48 11.23
C ASP A 51 16.43 19.98 10.90
N CYS A 52 15.64 19.15 11.61
CA CYS A 52 15.57 17.73 11.33
C CYS A 52 14.88 17.43 9.99
N TYR A 53 13.90 18.23 9.60
CA TYR A 53 13.24 18.04 8.32
C TYR A 53 14.18 18.22 7.11
N LYS A 54 15.26 18.98 7.26
CA LYS A 54 16.28 19.20 6.22
C LYS A 54 17.27 18.05 6.07
N LEU A 55 17.25 17.04 6.97
CA LEU A 55 18.11 15.87 6.85
C LEU A 55 17.81 15.11 5.56
N GLU A 56 18.87 14.66 4.87
CA GLU A 56 18.76 13.96 3.59
C GLU A 56 18.26 12.53 3.74
N ASN A 57 18.79 11.82 4.75
CA ASN A 57 18.41 10.44 4.99
C ASN A 57 16.98 10.34 5.53
N ARG A 58 16.18 9.47 4.92
CA ARG A 58 14.78 9.26 5.29
C ARG A 58 14.44 7.78 5.37
N CYS A 59 13.52 7.46 6.28
CA CYS A 59 12.96 6.12 6.37
C CYS A 59 12.22 5.77 5.07
N SER A 60 12.55 4.65 4.46
CA SER A 60 11.92 4.17 3.23
C SER A 60 10.47 3.74 3.42
N LEU A 61 10.05 3.46 4.66
CA LEU A 61 8.69 3.04 4.98
C LEU A 61 7.75 4.23 5.28
N CYS A 62 8.21 5.19 6.10
CA CYS A 62 7.34 6.28 6.56
C CYS A 62 7.82 7.69 6.19
N GLY A 63 8.99 7.83 5.57
CA GLY A 63 9.56 9.13 5.17
C GLY A 63 10.13 9.96 6.33
N LEU A 64 10.14 9.43 7.57
CA LEU A 64 10.70 10.16 8.72
C LEU A 64 12.17 10.48 8.48
N PRO A 65 12.62 11.75 8.69
CA PRO A 65 14.03 12.09 8.63
C PRO A 65 14.82 11.30 9.66
N ILE A 66 16.04 10.90 9.29
CA ILE A 66 16.92 10.08 10.11
C ILE A 66 18.17 10.88 10.43
N ARG A 67 18.48 10.97 11.72
CA ARG A 67 19.69 11.54 12.25
C ARG A 67 20.71 10.43 12.51
N ASP A 68 22.00 10.71 12.31
CA ASP A 68 23.05 9.77 12.67
C ASP A 68 22.99 9.43 14.16
N GLY A 69 23.07 8.14 14.46
CA GLY A 69 22.96 7.63 15.83
C GLY A 69 21.55 7.43 16.37
N ASP A 70 20.49 7.68 15.58
CA ASP A 70 19.07 7.55 15.98
C ASP A 70 18.58 6.10 16.19
N GLY A 71 19.45 5.10 16.00
CA GLY A 71 19.06 3.69 16.05
C GLY A 71 18.34 3.18 14.80
N ALA A 72 18.36 3.96 13.72
CA ALA A 72 17.94 3.52 12.41
C ALA A 72 18.85 2.41 11.87
N VAL A 73 18.32 1.55 11.00
CA VAL A 73 19.09 0.53 10.28
C VAL A 73 19.19 0.93 8.82
N LYS A 74 20.39 0.76 8.26
CA LYS A 74 20.62 0.85 6.82
C LYS A 74 20.62 -0.55 6.23
N THR A 75 19.82 -0.79 5.20
CA THR A 75 19.79 -2.05 4.45
C THR A 75 20.98 -2.14 3.48
N GLY A 76 21.24 -3.32 2.94
CA GLY A 76 22.37 -3.55 2.01
C GLY A 76 22.28 -2.68 0.75
N ASP A 77 21.10 -2.37 0.28
CA ASP A 77 20.81 -1.48 -0.88
C ASP A 77 20.80 0.02 -0.53
N GLY A 78 21.15 0.38 0.69
CA GLY A 78 21.27 1.77 1.14
C GLY A 78 19.98 2.42 1.64
N ARG A 79 18.83 1.76 1.62
CA ARG A 79 17.60 2.24 2.25
C ARG A 79 17.79 2.36 3.77
N PHE A 80 17.05 3.28 4.39
CA PHE A 80 17.04 3.43 5.83
C PHE A 80 15.68 3.05 6.40
N ILE A 81 15.69 2.37 7.56
CA ILE A 81 14.52 2.05 8.36
C ILE A 81 14.66 2.77 9.70
N CYS A 82 13.72 3.64 10.05
CA CYS A 82 13.78 4.38 11.30
C CYS A 82 13.55 3.49 12.52
N LYS A 83 13.98 3.97 13.70
CA LYS A 83 13.81 3.26 14.98
C LYS A 83 12.38 2.86 15.30
N PHE A 84 11.39 3.60 14.79
CA PHE A 84 9.97 3.34 15.06
C PHE A 84 9.40 2.23 14.17
N ASP A 85 9.85 2.15 12.90
CA ASP A 85 9.40 1.09 11.99
C ASP A 85 10.20 -0.21 12.17
N LYS A 86 11.47 -0.11 12.60
CA LYS A 86 12.40 -1.25 12.78
C LYS A 86 11.82 -2.44 13.55
N PRO A 87 11.10 -2.27 14.70
CA PRO A 87 10.58 -3.41 15.46
C PRO A 87 9.54 -4.26 14.70
N ASN A 88 8.92 -3.66 13.67
CA ASN A 88 7.90 -4.31 12.85
C ASN A 88 8.40 -4.64 11.42
N THR A 89 9.72 -4.55 11.20
CA THR A 89 10.34 -4.72 9.88
C THR A 89 11.18 -5.98 9.86
N VAL A 90 11.04 -6.79 8.83
CA VAL A 90 11.83 -8.02 8.63
C VAL A 90 13.14 -7.67 7.93
N LEU A 91 14.25 -8.02 8.59
CA LEU A 91 15.61 -7.70 8.15
C LEU A 91 16.51 -8.94 8.02
N ASP A 92 16.07 -10.09 8.50
CA ASP A 92 16.84 -11.32 8.42
C ASP A 92 16.03 -12.49 7.85
N ALA A 93 16.74 -13.46 7.26
CA ALA A 93 16.13 -14.59 6.58
C ALA A 93 15.42 -15.58 7.52
N ALA A 94 15.81 -15.66 8.80
CA ALA A 94 15.14 -16.54 9.76
C ALA A 94 13.75 -16.01 10.07
N GLU A 95 13.63 -14.70 10.35
CA GLU A 95 12.35 -14.03 10.57
C GLU A 95 11.46 -14.10 9.31
N ALA A 96 12.05 -13.94 8.10
CA ALA A 96 11.31 -14.10 6.86
C ALA A 96 10.70 -15.50 6.69
N ARG A 97 11.46 -16.55 7.04
CA ARG A 97 10.97 -17.94 7.04
C ARG A 97 9.82 -18.14 8.04
N GLU A 98 9.88 -17.53 9.21
CA GLU A 98 8.79 -17.56 10.18
C GLU A 98 7.53 -16.90 9.61
N VAL A 99 7.65 -15.69 9.06
CA VAL A 99 6.54 -14.97 8.42
C VAL A 99 5.92 -15.79 7.30
N PHE A 100 6.75 -16.40 6.44
CA PHE A 100 6.27 -17.26 5.34
C PHE A 100 5.56 -18.51 5.86
N THR A 101 6.12 -19.17 6.87
CA THR A 101 5.55 -20.39 7.46
C THR A 101 4.21 -20.11 8.12
N ASP A 102 4.08 -18.98 8.81
CA ASP A 102 2.83 -18.57 9.43
C ASP A 102 1.77 -18.21 8.38
N ALA A 103 2.13 -17.41 7.36
CA ALA A 103 1.23 -17.08 6.27
C ALA A 103 0.73 -18.34 5.55
N ARG A 104 1.63 -19.26 5.20
CA ARG A 104 1.28 -20.56 4.60
C ARG A 104 0.30 -21.36 5.47
N ARG A 105 0.58 -21.48 6.77
CA ARG A 105 -0.29 -22.21 7.70
C ARG A 105 -1.69 -21.61 7.76
N GLU A 106 -1.78 -20.28 7.85
CA GLU A 106 -3.05 -19.56 7.85
C GLU A 106 -3.81 -19.73 6.53
N MET A 107 -3.11 -19.64 5.38
CA MET A 107 -3.71 -19.84 4.07
C MET A 107 -4.28 -21.25 3.89
N VAL A 108 -3.56 -22.27 4.36
CA VAL A 108 -4.09 -23.66 4.39
C VAL A 108 -5.33 -23.77 5.29
N GLY A 109 -5.35 -23.05 6.41
CA GLY A 109 -6.53 -22.95 7.28
C GLY A 109 -7.72 -22.28 6.60
N LEU A 110 -7.49 -21.21 5.85
CA LEU A 110 -8.53 -20.44 5.14
C LEU A 110 -9.08 -21.16 3.92
N TYR A 111 -8.20 -21.82 3.14
CA TYR A 111 -8.53 -22.41 1.85
C TYR A 111 -8.79 -23.92 1.91
N GLY A 112 -8.50 -24.53 3.07
CA GLY A 112 -8.65 -25.97 3.32
C GLY A 112 -7.43 -26.79 2.91
N SER A 113 -7.44 -28.07 3.26
CA SER A 113 -6.32 -29.01 3.03
C SER A 113 -5.94 -29.20 1.56
N GLY A 114 -6.82 -28.88 0.63
CA GLY A 114 -6.52 -28.89 -0.81
C GLY A 114 -5.57 -27.78 -1.27
N PHE A 115 -5.23 -26.83 -0.40
CA PHE A 115 -4.29 -25.73 -0.66
C PHE A 115 -2.89 -26.02 -0.08
N THR A 116 -2.52 -27.29 0.02
CA THR A 116 -1.17 -27.72 0.43
C THR A 116 -0.31 -28.04 -0.79
N LEU A 117 1.01 -27.86 -0.65
CA LEU A 117 1.99 -28.32 -1.64
C LEU A 117 2.22 -29.83 -1.49
N ASN A 118 2.37 -30.52 -2.61
CA ASN A 118 2.80 -31.92 -2.63
C ASN A 118 4.29 -32.05 -2.24
N PHE A 119 5.08 -31.01 -2.58
CA PHE A 119 6.49 -30.87 -2.21
C PHE A 119 6.63 -29.71 -1.22
N PRO A 120 6.48 -29.99 0.09
CA PRO A 120 6.28 -28.93 1.08
C PRO A 120 7.55 -28.15 1.45
N ASP A 121 8.72 -28.60 1.00
CA ASP A 121 10.00 -27.95 1.30
C ASP A 121 10.18 -26.73 0.40
N VAL A 122 10.17 -25.53 1.03
CA VAL A 122 10.33 -24.25 0.36
C VAL A 122 11.56 -23.53 0.94
N THR A 123 12.51 -23.22 0.07
CA THR A 123 13.63 -22.34 0.43
C THR A 123 13.12 -20.91 0.43
N VAL A 124 13.30 -20.19 1.57
CA VAL A 124 12.88 -18.80 1.70
C VAL A 124 14.11 -17.92 1.92
N ASN A 125 14.29 -16.95 1.03
CA ASN A 125 15.39 -16.00 1.03
C ASN A 125 14.89 -14.57 1.11
N LEU A 126 15.72 -13.67 1.68
CA LEU A 126 15.55 -12.23 1.55
C LEU A 126 16.52 -11.69 0.51
N PHE A 127 16.10 -10.63 -0.17
CA PHE A 127 16.96 -9.86 -1.07
C PHE A 127 16.81 -8.37 -0.81
N ASP A 128 17.80 -7.61 -1.24
CA ASP A 128 17.75 -6.15 -1.34
C ASP A 128 17.41 -5.74 -2.79
N VAL A 129 16.99 -4.49 -3.00
CA VAL A 129 16.56 -4.01 -4.34
C VAL A 129 17.62 -4.24 -5.41
N ASP A 130 18.90 -4.12 -5.06
CA ASP A 130 20.01 -4.29 -6.01
C ASP A 130 20.08 -5.70 -6.62
N TYR A 131 19.59 -6.72 -5.92
CA TYR A 131 19.55 -8.09 -6.43
C TYR A 131 18.76 -8.21 -7.74
N TRP A 132 17.70 -7.43 -7.93
CA TRP A 132 16.90 -7.45 -9.16
C TRP A 132 17.64 -6.89 -10.37
N SER A 133 18.55 -5.94 -10.16
CA SER A 133 19.41 -5.41 -11.23
C SER A 133 20.42 -6.45 -11.70
N GLU A 134 20.90 -7.31 -10.80
CA GLU A 134 21.88 -8.37 -11.10
C GLU A 134 21.27 -9.55 -11.89
N VAL A 135 19.99 -9.89 -11.62
CA VAL A 135 19.29 -10.98 -12.31
C VAL A 135 18.68 -10.58 -13.66
N GLY A 136 18.94 -9.36 -14.14
CA GLY A 136 18.59 -8.90 -15.50
C GLY A 136 17.09 -8.77 -15.77
N ARG A 137 16.24 -8.71 -14.74
CA ARG A 137 14.80 -8.50 -14.88
C ARG A 137 14.47 -7.02 -14.75
N SER A 138 14.56 -6.32 -15.87
CA SER A 138 14.33 -4.87 -15.98
C SER A 138 12.87 -4.48 -16.27
N ASP A 139 11.90 -5.29 -15.91
CA ASP A 139 10.49 -5.01 -16.18
C ASP A 139 9.89 -3.87 -15.31
N GLY A 140 10.73 -3.17 -14.55
CA GLY A 140 10.37 -1.92 -13.84
C GLY A 140 9.31 -2.09 -12.74
N LEU A 141 8.79 -3.27 -12.55
CA LEU A 141 7.83 -3.59 -11.49
C LEU A 141 8.60 -3.82 -10.20
N HIS A 142 8.31 -3.04 -9.18
CA HIS A 142 8.82 -3.25 -7.84
C HIS A 142 8.19 -4.51 -7.25
N LYS A 143 8.77 -5.66 -7.57
CA LYS A 143 8.35 -6.93 -7.01
C LYS A 143 8.79 -6.99 -5.56
N PHE A 144 7.84 -7.19 -4.68
CA PHE A 144 8.10 -7.39 -3.25
C PHE A 144 8.47 -8.84 -2.94
N GLY A 145 8.24 -9.74 -3.90
CA GLY A 145 8.57 -11.13 -3.81
C GLY A 145 8.70 -11.79 -5.20
N PHE A 146 9.12 -13.03 -5.17
CA PHE A 146 9.24 -13.89 -6.34
C PHE A 146 9.17 -15.34 -5.91
N ALA A 147 8.36 -16.15 -6.57
CA ALA A 147 8.26 -17.59 -6.39
C ALA A 147 8.82 -18.35 -7.63
N ASN A 148 9.62 -19.36 -7.38
CA ASN A 148 10.19 -20.23 -8.41
C ASN A 148 9.90 -21.69 -8.08
N THR A 149 9.40 -22.43 -9.07
CA THR A 149 9.21 -23.87 -9.01
C THR A 149 10.00 -24.54 -10.12
N ARG A 150 10.93 -25.40 -9.79
CA ARG A 150 11.69 -26.21 -10.75
C ARG A 150 11.16 -27.63 -10.69
N LYS A 151 10.68 -28.15 -11.83
CA LYS A 151 10.22 -29.52 -11.96
C LYS A 151 11.36 -30.40 -12.51
N THR A 152 11.60 -31.54 -11.87
CA THR A 152 12.52 -32.56 -12.39
C THR A 152 11.83 -33.40 -13.48
N PRO A 153 12.58 -34.12 -14.33
CA PRO A 153 11.98 -35.07 -15.28
C PRO A 153 11.16 -36.18 -14.62
N ALA A 154 11.43 -36.46 -13.33
CA ALA A 154 10.66 -37.46 -12.56
C ALA A 154 9.33 -36.89 -12.02
N GLY A 155 9.11 -35.56 -12.15
CA GLY A 155 7.91 -34.86 -11.67
C GLY A 155 8.03 -34.24 -10.28
N ASP A 156 9.17 -34.43 -9.58
CA ASP A 156 9.40 -33.78 -8.30
C ASP A 156 9.56 -32.28 -8.48
N CYS A 157 9.14 -31.48 -7.48
CA CYS A 157 9.29 -30.06 -7.46
C CYS A 157 10.26 -29.60 -6.37
N THR A 158 11.03 -28.57 -6.68
CA THR A 158 11.75 -27.77 -5.68
C THR A 158 11.26 -26.35 -5.75
N HIS A 159 11.05 -25.76 -4.57
CA HIS A 159 10.46 -24.43 -4.43
C HIS A 159 11.43 -23.45 -3.79
N GLU A 160 11.42 -22.22 -4.31
CA GLU A 160 12.12 -21.11 -3.75
C GLU A 160 11.20 -19.89 -3.73
N VAL A 161 11.20 -19.18 -2.62
CA VAL A 161 10.56 -17.87 -2.46
C VAL A 161 11.61 -16.87 -2.04
N VAL A 162 11.66 -15.75 -2.72
CA VAL A 162 12.55 -14.63 -2.42
C VAL A 162 11.70 -13.41 -2.11
N MET A 163 11.90 -12.78 -0.97
CA MET A 163 11.12 -11.62 -0.52
C MET A 163 12.01 -10.42 -0.25
N LEU A 164 11.48 -9.21 -0.44
CA LEU A 164 12.22 -7.97 -0.25
C LEU A 164 12.47 -7.70 1.23
N SER A 165 13.75 -7.52 1.61
CA SER A 165 14.15 -7.12 2.96
C SER A 165 13.66 -5.70 3.31
N GLY A 166 13.57 -5.41 4.60
CA GLY A 166 13.20 -4.07 5.06
C GLY A 166 11.72 -3.72 4.85
N ARG A 167 10.84 -4.72 4.67
CA ARG A 167 9.37 -4.55 4.62
C ARG A 167 8.75 -4.77 5.99
N LEU A 168 7.60 -4.13 6.26
CA LEU A 168 6.82 -4.43 7.47
C LEU A 168 6.39 -5.90 7.49
N LYS A 169 6.40 -6.54 8.67
CA LYS A 169 5.97 -7.94 8.83
C LYS A 169 4.61 -8.22 8.22
N ILE A 170 3.67 -7.29 8.38
CA ILE A 170 2.31 -7.45 7.84
C ILE A 170 2.29 -7.40 6.31
N GLU A 171 3.08 -6.53 5.70
CA GLU A 171 3.20 -6.44 4.25
C GLU A 171 3.92 -7.67 3.69
N LEU A 172 4.98 -8.12 4.39
CA LEU A 172 5.72 -9.31 4.00
C LEU A 172 4.85 -10.57 4.11
N ALA A 173 3.92 -10.64 5.07
CA ALA A 173 2.97 -11.74 5.19
C ALA A 173 1.99 -11.79 4.01
N ALA A 174 1.50 -10.63 3.54
CA ALA A 174 0.68 -10.55 2.33
C ALA A 174 1.45 -11.04 1.10
N THR A 175 2.71 -10.59 0.96
CA THR A 175 3.63 -11.09 -0.10
C THR A 175 3.85 -12.59 0.03
N ALA A 176 4.08 -13.11 1.23
CA ALA A 176 4.27 -14.55 1.45
C ALA A 176 3.07 -15.39 1.03
N ALA A 177 1.84 -14.92 1.29
CA ALA A 177 0.62 -15.58 0.84
C ALA A 177 0.49 -15.56 -0.70
N HIS A 178 0.83 -14.44 -1.31
CA HIS A 178 0.89 -14.27 -2.77
C HIS A 178 1.88 -15.27 -3.39
N GLU A 179 3.14 -15.29 -2.93
CA GLU A 179 4.18 -16.16 -3.47
C GLU A 179 3.89 -17.65 -3.22
N TYR A 180 3.34 -17.99 -2.06
CA TYR A 180 2.88 -19.36 -1.79
C TYR A 180 1.81 -19.82 -2.78
N THR A 181 0.93 -18.92 -3.19
CA THR A 181 -0.12 -19.22 -4.17
C THR A 181 0.47 -19.51 -5.55
N HIS A 182 1.52 -18.80 -5.97
CA HIS A 182 2.26 -19.15 -7.20
C HIS A 182 2.82 -20.57 -7.14
N LEU A 183 3.42 -20.97 -6.01
CA LEU A 183 3.94 -22.35 -5.85
C LEU A 183 2.81 -23.37 -5.98
N TRP A 184 1.67 -23.11 -5.32
CA TRP A 184 0.52 -24.00 -5.38
C TRP A 184 -0.07 -24.09 -6.79
N ILE A 185 -0.21 -22.98 -7.51
CA ILE A 185 -0.66 -22.95 -8.90
C ILE A 185 0.30 -23.79 -9.78
N ASN A 186 1.60 -23.61 -9.60
CA ASN A 186 2.61 -24.33 -10.38
C ASN A 186 2.56 -25.84 -10.19
N GLU A 187 2.20 -26.34 -8.99
CA GLU A 187 2.01 -27.77 -8.74
C GLU A 187 0.68 -28.32 -9.25
N ASN A 188 -0.38 -27.51 -9.17
CA ASN A 188 -1.75 -28.02 -9.33
C ASN A 188 -2.37 -27.71 -10.70
N ARG A 189 -1.85 -26.73 -11.42
CA ARG A 189 -2.33 -26.37 -12.75
C ARG A 189 -1.89 -27.41 -13.78
N PRO A 190 -2.80 -28.00 -14.58
CA PRO A 190 -2.46 -28.86 -15.70
C PRO A 190 -1.59 -28.12 -16.74
N ALA A 191 -0.73 -28.89 -17.44
CA ALA A 191 0.19 -28.31 -18.43
C ALA A 191 -0.53 -27.65 -19.64
N ASP A 192 -1.69 -28.16 -19.99
CA ASP A 192 -2.56 -27.65 -21.06
C ASP A 192 -3.50 -26.51 -20.63
N HIS A 193 -3.65 -26.27 -19.35
CA HIS A 193 -4.39 -25.10 -18.85
C HIS A 193 -3.51 -23.85 -18.88
N VAL A 194 -3.56 -23.11 -19.97
CA VAL A 194 -2.84 -21.83 -20.11
C VAL A 194 -3.67 -20.73 -19.45
N MET A 195 -3.22 -20.26 -18.28
CA MET A 195 -3.83 -19.14 -17.57
C MET A 195 -3.24 -17.82 -18.07
N ASP A 196 -4.10 -16.80 -18.17
CA ASP A 196 -3.67 -15.43 -18.40
C ASP A 196 -2.82 -14.90 -17.22
N SER A 197 -1.83 -14.06 -17.53
CA SER A 197 -0.92 -13.51 -16.53
C SER A 197 -1.65 -12.69 -15.47
N ASP A 198 -2.54 -11.77 -15.90
CA ASP A 198 -3.26 -10.88 -14.98
C ASP A 198 -4.18 -11.67 -14.06
N THR A 199 -4.85 -12.72 -14.61
CA THR A 199 -5.69 -13.64 -13.83
C THR A 199 -4.85 -14.42 -12.81
N THR A 200 -3.67 -14.91 -13.23
CA THR A 200 -2.75 -15.61 -12.31
C THR A 200 -2.33 -14.72 -11.16
N GLU A 201 -1.87 -13.51 -11.45
CA GLU A 201 -1.45 -12.56 -10.45
C GLU A 201 -2.61 -12.12 -9.54
N ALA A 202 -3.81 -11.95 -10.10
CA ALA A 202 -4.98 -11.60 -9.31
C ALA A 202 -5.41 -12.70 -8.33
N ILE A 203 -5.24 -13.99 -8.69
CA ILE A 203 -5.47 -15.13 -7.76
C ILE A 203 -4.43 -15.09 -6.63
N CYS A 204 -3.18 -14.77 -6.93
CA CYS A 204 -2.13 -14.62 -5.93
C CYS A 204 -2.39 -13.42 -5.01
N GLU A 205 -2.78 -12.27 -5.56
CA GLU A 205 -3.20 -11.09 -4.78
C GLU A 205 -4.43 -11.37 -3.92
N LEU A 206 -5.39 -12.17 -4.41
CA LEU A 206 -6.55 -12.59 -3.62
C LEU A 206 -6.13 -13.33 -2.35
N SER A 207 -5.08 -14.13 -2.41
CA SER A 207 -4.55 -14.82 -1.23
C SER A 207 -3.98 -13.86 -0.21
N GLY A 208 -3.21 -12.86 -0.65
CA GLY A 208 -2.78 -11.75 0.21
C GLY A 208 -3.96 -11.00 0.82
N TYR A 209 -4.97 -10.67 0.02
CA TYR A 209 -6.19 -10.00 0.47
C TYR A 209 -6.94 -10.81 1.54
N LYS A 210 -7.15 -12.12 1.31
CA LYS A 210 -7.85 -13.02 2.26
C LYS A 210 -7.07 -13.18 3.57
N LEU A 211 -5.75 -13.23 3.51
CA LEU A 211 -4.92 -13.24 4.72
C LEU A 211 -5.08 -11.93 5.51
N MET A 212 -5.08 -10.79 4.84
CA MET A 212 -5.27 -9.49 5.48
C MET A 212 -6.69 -9.32 6.03
N GLU A 213 -7.70 -9.84 5.34
CA GLU A 213 -9.09 -9.90 5.82
C GLU A 213 -9.18 -10.73 7.12
N ALA A 214 -8.61 -11.92 7.15
CA ALA A 214 -8.59 -12.78 8.34
C ALA A 214 -7.85 -12.17 9.53
N ARG A 215 -6.82 -11.35 9.25
CA ARG A 215 -6.05 -10.62 10.27
C ARG A 215 -6.66 -9.27 10.66
N GLY A 216 -7.80 -8.88 10.09
CA GLY A 216 -8.48 -7.62 10.38
C GLY A 216 -7.64 -6.38 9.99
N GLN A 217 -6.98 -6.40 8.83
CA GLN A 217 -6.08 -5.36 8.34
C GLN A 217 -6.68 -4.58 7.14
N PRO A 218 -7.70 -3.72 7.37
CA PRO A 218 -8.41 -3.06 6.28
C PRO A 218 -7.53 -2.15 5.41
N GLU A 219 -6.51 -1.51 6.00
CA GLU A 219 -5.58 -0.68 5.24
C GLU A 219 -4.74 -1.50 4.25
N GLN A 220 -4.31 -2.71 4.63
CA GLN A 220 -3.57 -3.59 3.73
C GLN A 220 -4.49 -4.19 2.67
N MET A 221 -5.73 -4.53 3.03
CA MET A 221 -6.75 -4.95 2.06
C MET A 221 -6.96 -3.88 0.98
N GLN A 222 -7.09 -2.61 1.39
CA GLN A 222 -7.28 -1.52 0.46
C GLN A 222 -6.06 -1.32 -0.45
N LYS A 223 -4.84 -1.40 0.08
CA LYS A 223 -3.60 -1.35 -0.72
C LYS A 223 -3.57 -2.43 -1.80
N ILE A 224 -3.99 -3.65 -1.48
CA ILE A 224 -4.05 -4.77 -2.44
C ILE A 224 -5.11 -4.47 -3.51
N LEU A 225 -6.30 -4.01 -3.14
CA LEU A 225 -7.36 -3.68 -4.10
C LEU A 225 -7.00 -2.52 -5.03
N ASP A 226 -6.19 -1.58 -4.56
CA ASP A 226 -5.73 -0.43 -5.34
C ASP A 226 -4.42 -0.70 -6.08
N ASN A 227 -3.84 -1.90 -5.95
CA ASN A 227 -2.65 -2.28 -6.68
C ASN A 227 -2.96 -2.39 -8.19
N PRO A 228 -2.30 -1.57 -9.04
CA PRO A 228 -2.55 -1.59 -10.48
C PRO A 228 -1.96 -2.81 -11.19
N TYR A 229 -1.16 -3.60 -10.49
CA TYR A 229 -0.40 -4.73 -11.04
C TYR A 229 -1.29 -5.76 -11.76
N THR A 230 -2.51 -6.00 -11.26
CA THR A 230 -3.47 -6.93 -11.85
C THR A 230 -4.44 -6.26 -12.82
N HIS A 231 -4.21 -5.00 -13.22
CA HIS A 231 -5.11 -4.20 -14.07
C HIS A 231 -6.58 -4.20 -13.59
N GLY A 232 -6.78 -4.35 -12.28
CA GLY A 232 -8.11 -4.36 -11.63
C GLY A 232 -8.75 -5.75 -11.52
N GLU A 233 -8.16 -6.80 -12.04
CA GLU A 233 -8.69 -8.19 -11.96
C GLU A 233 -8.87 -8.65 -10.50
N ILE A 234 -8.07 -8.17 -9.55
CA ILE A 234 -8.24 -8.48 -8.13
C ILE A 234 -9.65 -8.13 -7.62
N LYS A 235 -10.24 -7.01 -8.05
CA LYS A 235 -11.59 -6.61 -7.62
C LYS A 235 -12.65 -7.56 -8.15
N THR A 236 -12.48 -8.03 -9.39
CA THR A 236 -13.32 -9.06 -10.01
C THR A 236 -13.23 -10.37 -9.24
N LEU A 237 -12.02 -10.82 -8.88
CA LEU A 237 -11.81 -12.07 -8.15
C LEU A 237 -12.32 -12.01 -6.70
N VAL A 238 -12.19 -10.88 -6.01
CA VAL A 238 -12.78 -10.69 -4.68
C VAL A 238 -14.32 -10.78 -4.75
N ALA A 239 -14.95 -10.19 -5.77
CA ALA A 239 -16.39 -10.30 -5.96
C ALA A 239 -16.81 -11.74 -6.26
N LEU A 240 -16.09 -12.42 -7.15
CA LEU A 240 -16.33 -13.82 -7.54
C LEU A 240 -16.16 -14.79 -6.37
N GLU A 241 -15.13 -14.59 -5.55
CA GLU A 241 -14.90 -15.37 -4.32
C GLU A 241 -16.03 -15.21 -3.31
N LYS A 242 -16.53 -13.99 -3.13
CA LYS A 242 -17.68 -13.73 -2.25
C LYS A 242 -18.97 -14.40 -2.72
N GLU A 243 -19.14 -14.52 -4.03
CA GLU A 243 -20.33 -15.15 -4.63
C GLU A 243 -20.26 -16.68 -4.62
N ASN A 244 -19.12 -17.25 -4.98
CA ASN A 244 -18.97 -18.69 -5.26
C ASN A 244 -18.07 -19.42 -4.27
N GLY A 245 -17.39 -18.68 -3.40
CA GLY A 245 -16.40 -19.21 -2.46
C GLY A 245 -15.06 -19.52 -3.11
N ILE A 246 -14.02 -19.61 -2.28
CA ILE A 246 -12.64 -19.88 -2.75
C ILE A 246 -12.49 -21.20 -3.47
N GLY A 247 -13.27 -22.21 -3.09
CA GLY A 247 -13.25 -23.54 -3.72
C GLY A 247 -13.55 -23.51 -5.23
N TYR A 248 -14.37 -22.55 -5.68
CA TYR A 248 -14.65 -22.35 -7.11
C TYR A 248 -13.38 -21.92 -7.86
N ILE A 249 -12.63 -20.96 -7.33
CA ILE A 249 -11.39 -20.45 -7.94
C ILE A 249 -10.31 -21.54 -7.95
N LEU A 250 -10.12 -22.24 -6.83
CA LEU A 250 -9.13 -23.32 -6.75
C LEU A 250 -9.46 -24.50 -7.69
N ASN A 251 -10.75 -24.82 -7.84
CA ASN A 251 -11.18 -25.84 -8.79
C ASN A 251 -10.94 -25.40 -10.23
N TRP A 252 -11.14 -24.12 -10.55
CA TRP A 252 -10.83 -23.61 -11.89
C TRP A 252 -9.33 -23.69 -12.20
N VAL A 253 -8.44 -23.40 -11.25
CA VAL A 253 -6.99 -23.58 -11.45
C VAL A 253 -6.66 -25.02 -11.81
N LYS A 254 -7.29 -26.00 -11.13
CA LYS A 254 -7.02 -27.44 -11.33
C LYS A 254 -7.65 -28.02 -12.59
N ASN A 255 -8.81 -27.53 -12.99
CA ASN A 255 -9.67 -28.21 -13.96
C ASN A 255 -10.18 -27.28 -15.07
N GLY A 256 -9.84 -25.99 -15.03
CA GLY A 256 -10.26 -25.02 -16.03
C GLY A 256 -9.56 -25.24 -17.37
N THR A 257 -10.22 -24.79 -18.44
CA THR A 257 -9.72 -24.86 -19.82
C THR A 257 -9.65 -23.50 -20.49
N THR A 258 -10.14 -22.44 -19.81
CA THR A 258 -10.14 -21.05 -20.29
C THR A 258 -8.97 -20.28 -19.69
N PRO A 259 -8.37 -19.33 -20.42
CA PRO A 259 -7.24 -18.55 -19.91
C PRO A 259 -7.64 -17.56 -18.78
N THR A 260 -8.92 -17.19 -18.73
CA THR A 260 -9.47 -16.25 -17.74
C THR A 260 -10.62 -16.88 -16.98
N LEU A 261 -10.78 -16.48 -15.72
CA LEU A 261 -11.90 -16.91 -14.89
C LEU A 261 -13.08 -15.95 -15.13
N GLU A 262 -14.07 -16.39 -15.92
CA GLU A 262 -15.25 -15.60 -16.24
C GLU A 262 -16.36 -15.85 -15.21
N THR A 263 -17.06 -14.78 -14.80
CA THR A 263 -18.32 -14.90 -14.05
C THR A 263 -19.41 -15.42 -15.02
N VAL A 264 -20.22 -16.38 -14.59
CA VAL A 264 -21.35 -16.96 -15.33
C VAL A 264 -22.46 -15.90 -15.59
N GLY A 265 -22.15 -14.70 -15.85
CA GLY A 265 -23.08 -13.61 -16.12
C GLY A 265 -22.48 -12.44 -16.89
N THR A 266 -21.15 -12.39 -16.99
CA THR A 266 -20.44 -11.27 -17.64
C THR A 266 -19.93 -11.58 -19.05
N ALA A 267 -20.17 -12.76 -19.57
CA ALA A 267 -19.88 -13.11 -20.97
C ALA A 267 -20.58 -12.15 -21.99
N LEU A 268 -21.57 -11.39 -21.55
CA LEU A 268 -22.31 -10.41 -22.38
C LEU A 268 -21.83 -8.95 -22.19
N ALA A 269 -20.90 -8.67 -21.28
CA ALA A 269 -20.50 -7.29 -20.94
C ALA A 269 -19.04 -6.94 -21.20
N ARG A 270 -18.19 -7.88 -21.66
CA ARG A 270 -16.83 -7.53 -22.11
C ARG A 270 -16.91 -6.90 -23.51
N PRO A 271 -16.43 -5.65 -23.70
CA PRO A 271 -16.15 -5.19 -25.05
C PRO A 271 -15.12 -6.16 -25.64
N LEU A 272 -15.45 -6.73 -26.83
CA LEU A 272 -14.53 -7.53 -27.63
C LEU A 272 -13.17 -6.81 -27.67
N ARG A 273 -12.16 -7.38 -27.02
CA ARG A 273 -10.77 -6.96 -27.27
C ARG A 273 -10.50 -7.30 -28.73
N ILE A 274 -10.55 -6.29 -29.58
CA ILE A 274 -9.98 -6.37 -30.91
C ILE A 274 -8.52 -6.72 -30.73
N PRO A 275 -7.97 -7.76 -31.41
CA PRO A 275 -6.55 -8.04 -31.34
C PRO A 275 -5.80 -6.78 -31.75
N ALA A 276 -5.08 -6.19 -30.84
CA ALA A 276 -4.27 -5.00 -31.13
C ALA A 276 -3.12 -5.42 -32.02
N LEU A 277 -3.26 -5.08 -33.28
CA LEU A 277 -2.17 -5.12 -34.26
C LEU A 277 -1.11 -4.10 -33.82
N ASN A 278 0.10 -4.63 -33.59
CA ASN A 278 1.37 -3.91 -33.51
C ASN A 278 1.46 -2.79 -32.47
N PHE A 279 1.83 -3.15 -31.25
CA PHE A 279 2.43 -2.20 -30.32
C PHE A 279 3.95 -2.15 -30.55
N THR A 280 4.41 -1.02 -31.07
CA THR A 280 5.76 -0.54 -30.85
C THR A 280 6.02 -0.52 -29.34
N ASN A 281 7.17 -1.05 -28.93
CA ASN A 281 7.65 -1.16 -27.54
C ASN A 281 7.67 0.18 -26.80
N ALA A 282 6.54 0.59 -26.27
CA ALA A 282 6.49 1.56 -25.19
C ALA A 282 6.15 0.77 -23.92
N ALA A 283 7.09 0.68 -22.98
CA ALA A 283 6.87 0.12 -21.68
C ALA A 283 5.63 0.76 -21.05
N PRO A 284 4.71 -0.02 -20.44
CA PRO A 284 3.55 0.55 -19.74
C PRO A 284 4.06 1.51 -18.66
N ALA A 285 3.59 2.75 -18.73
CA ALA A 285 3.96 3.77 -17.75
C ALA A 285 3.57 3.29 -16.34
N LEU A 286 4.52 3.30 -15.41
CA LEU A 286 4.28 3.00 -14.00
C LEU A 286 3.13 3.88 -13.48
N PRO A 287 2.20 3.34 -12.68
CA PRO A 287 1.16 4.15 -12.06
C PRO A 287 1.81 5.19 -11.18
N ALA A 288 1.40 6.42 -11.38
CA ALA A 288 1.88 7.53 -10.59
C ALA A 288 1.14 7.56 -9.25
N THR A 289 1.87 7.62 -8.14
CA THR A 289 1.27 7.68 -6.80
C THR A 289 1.29 9.09 -6.25
N LEU A 290 0.16 9.51 -5.68
CA LEU A 290 0.06 10.74 -4.90
C LEU A 290 0.18 10.39 -3.41
N LYS A 291 1.09 11.04 -2.70
CA LYS A 291 1.39 10.74 -1.30
C LYS A 291 1.31 11.99 -0.43
N LEU A 292 0.61 11.91 0.70
CA LEU A 292 0.73 12.92 1.74
C LEU A 292 2.00 12.63 2.57
N GLY A 293 3.06 13.38 2.29
CA GLY A 293 4.35 13.25 2.97
C GLY A 293 4.36 13.83 4.38
N GLY A 294 3.47 14.78 4.68
CA GLY A 294 3.35 15.40 5.99
C GLY A 294 2.55 16.70 5.96
N LEU A 295 2.36 17.27 7.14
CA LEU A 295 1.73 18.57 7.34
C LEU A 295 2.75 19.55 7.92
N LEU A 296 2.77 20.77 7.40
CA LEU A 296 3.58 21.87 7.90
C LEU A 296 2.70 22.82 8.69
N LEU A 297 3.09 23.09 9.92
CA LEU A 297 2.42 24.05 10.80
C LEU A 297 3.32 25.27 10.95
N GLU A 298 2.80 26.45 10.62
CA GLU A 298 3.51 27.72 10.76
C GLU A 298 2.54 28.74 11.37
N GLY A 299 2.64 28.95 12.68
CA GLY A 299 1.67 29.74 13.42
C GLY A 299 0.25 29.14 13.33
N GLN A 300 -0.69 29.90 12.78
CA GLN A 300 -2.06 29.44 12.54
C GLN A 300 -2.24 28.83 11.13
N SER A 301 -1.23 28.94 10.29
CA SER A 301 -1.29 28.43 8.91
C SER A 301 -0.95 26.95 8.88
N ARG A 302 -1.71 26.20 8.06
CA ARG A 302 -1.49 24.77 7.81
C ARG A 302 -1.22 24.57 6.33
N HIS A 303 -0.21 23.77 6.03
CA HIS A 303 0.13 23.38 4.68
C HIS A 303 0.26 21.86 4.62
N ALA A 304 -0.22 21.25 3.54
CA ALA A 304 -0.02 19.84 3.25
C ALA A 304 1.14 19.69 2.26
N VAL A 305 2.02 18.72 2.49
CA VAL A 305 3.07 18.36 1.53
C VAL A 305 2.63 17.11 0.79
N ILE A 306 2.20 17.30 -0.45
CA ILE A 306 1.66 16.24 -1.29
C ILE A 306 2.67 15.95 -2.39
N SER A 307 3.25 14.74 -2.40
CA SER A 307 4.32 14.32 -3.32
C SER A 307 5.43 15.38 -3.49
N GLY A 308 5.86 15.96 -2.37
CA GLY A 308 6.93 16.98 -2.32
C GLY A 308 6.50 18.42 -2.59
N VAL A 309 5.24 18.67 -2.98
CA VAL A 309 4.71 20.02 -3.23
C VAL A 309 3.87 20.49 -2.03
N SER A 310 4.15 21.70 -1.52
CA SER A 310 3.41 22.29 -0.41
C SER A 310 2.14 22.97 -0.91
N PHE A 311 1.02 22.75 -0.21
CA PHE A 311 -0.30 23.32 -0.48
C PHE A 311 -0.86 23.99 0.78
N ALA A 312 -1.43 25.17 0.63
CA ALA A 312 -2.41 25.69 1.57
C ALA A 312 -3.83 25.18 1.20
N ALA A 313 -4.77 25.27 2.15
CA ALA A 313 -6.17 24.98 1.86
C ALA A 313 -6.71 25.94 0.79
N GLY A 314 -7.44 25.41 -0.19
CA GLY A 314 -7.95 26.16 -1.35
C GLY A 314 -6.95 26.32 -2.50
N GLU A 315 -5.69 25.89 -2.37
CA GLU A 315 -4.71 26.01 -3.44
C GLU A 315 -4.83 24.88 -4.49
N THR A 316 -4.52 25.27 -5.73
CA THR A 316 -4.39 24.34 -6.88
C THR A 316 -2.99 24.45 -7.42
N LYS A 317 -2.28 23.32 -7.51
CA LYS A 317 -0.91 23.26 -8.04
C LYS A 317 -0.69 22.01 -8.87
N SER A 318 0.27 22.10 -9.82
CA SER A 318 0.75 20.94 -10.57
C SER A 318 1.74 20.13 -9.73
N VAL A 319 1.52 18.83 -9.67
CA VAL A 319 2.37 17.86 -8.98
C VAL A 319 2.99 16.96 -10.02
N LYS A 320 4.34 16.94 -10.08
CA LYS A 320 5.08 16.05 -10.95
C LYS A 320 5.21 14.69 -10.26
N LEU A 321 4.58 13.69 -10.82
CA LEU A 321 4.71 12.29 -10.44
C LEU A 321 5.77 11.63 -11.34
N GLN A 322 6.09 10.37 -11.09
CA GLN A 322 7.21 9.69 -11.79
C GLN A 322 7.13 9.77 -13.32
N ASN A 323 5.95 9.63 -13.90
CA ASN A 323 5.74 9.52 -15.34
C ASN A 323 4.82 10.60 -15.94
N ARG A 324 4.24 11.47 -15.11
CA ARG A 324 3.33 12.55 -15.56
C ARG A 324 3.19 13.67 -14.54
N THR A 325 2.56 14.73 -14.97
CA THR A 325 2.13 15.85 -14.11
C THR A 325 0.62 15.81 -13.98
N VAL A 326 0.11 15.95 -12.76
CA VAL A 326 -1.33 16.06 -12.45
C VAL A 326 -1.61 17.39 -11.77
N VAL A 327 -2.83 17.89 -11.89
CA VAL A 327 -3.28 19.10 -11.19
C VAL A 327 -4.03 18.66 -9.94
N VAL A 328 -3.56 19.10 -8.78
CA VAL A 328 -4.13 18.79 -7.48
C VAL A 328 -4.76 20.06 -6.89
N HIS A 329 -6.01 19.98 -6.51
CA HIS A 329 -6.69 21.00 -5.71
C HIS A 329 -6.80 20.53 -4.26
N CYS A 330 -6.23 21.28 -3.33
CA CYS A 330 -6.26 21.00 -1.89
C CYS A 330 -7.45 21.71 -1.26
N TRP A 331 -8.53 20.97 -0.93
CA TRP A 331 -9.75 21.55 -0.39
C TRP A 331 -9.62 21.93 1.08
N GLU A 332 -9.14 21.02 1.89
CA GLU A 332 -9.10 21.16 3.34
C GLU A 332 -7.88 20.44 3.92
N ILE A 333 -7.30 21.04 4.97
CA ILE A 333 -6.18 20.46 5.71
C ILE A 333 -6.60 20.32 7.18
N SER A 334 -6.74 19.09 7.64
CA SER A 334 -7.03 18.75 9.03
C SER A 334 -5.74 18.63 9.86
N ARG A 335 -5.81 18.02 11.04
CA ARG A 335 -4.62 17.78 11.88
C ARG A 335 -3.81 16.53 11.45
N SER A 336 -4.42 15.61 10.70
CA SER A 336 -3.85 14.30 10.34
C SER A 336 -3.98 13.94 8.87
N ASP A 337 -4.80 14.70 8.14
CA ASP A 337 -5.18 14.36 6.76
C ASP A 337 -5.46 15.60 5.92
N VAL A 338 -5.59 15.40 4.63
CA VAL A 338 -5.92 16.43 3.65
C VAL A 338 -6.97 15.92 2.69
N THR A 339 -7.99 16.75 2.39
CA THR A 339 -8.97 16.47 1.34
C THR A 339 -8.53 17.12 0.03
N VAL A 340 -8.37 16.32 -1.01
CA VAL A 340 -7.89 16.76 -2.33
C VAL A 340 -8.81 16.30 -3.44
N GLU A 341 -8.69 16.97 -4.59
CA GLU A 341 -9.26 16.59 -5.87
C GLU A 341 -8.14 16.62 -6.92
N VAL A 342 -8.13 15.66 -7.83
CA VAL A 342 -7.10 15.53 -8.86
C VAL A 342 -7.79 15.48 -10.21
N ASP A 343 -7.28 16.22 -11.19
CA ASP A 343 -7.85 16.40 -12.53
C ASP A 343 -8.15 15.11 -13.30
N VAL A 344 -7.46 14.03 -12.97
CA VAL A 344 -7.59 12.71 -13.60
C VAL A 344 -8.44 11.72 -12.81
N LEU A 345 -8.98 12.13 -11.65
CA LEU A 345 -9.85 11.31 -10.79
C LEU A 345 -11.20 11.98 -10.59
N ALA A 346 -12.26 11.19 -10.56
CA ALA A 346 -13.59 11.72 -10.26
C ALA A 346 -13.75 11.95 -8.74
N GLY A 347 -14.06 13.20 -8.36
CA GLY A 347 -14.45 13.59 -7.01
C GLY A 347 -13.27 13.83 -6.05
N LYS A 348 -13.65 14.19 -4.83
CA LYS A 348 -12.72 14.49 -3.74
C LYS A 348 -12.38 13.22 -2.95
N PHE A 349 -11.16 13.13 -2.47
CA PHE A 349 -10.76 12.05 -1.55
C PHE A 349 -9.82 12.58 -0.48
N THR A 350 -9.71 11.83 0.62
CA THR A 350 -8.86 12.19 1.75
C THR A 350 -7.56 11.39 1.69
N LEU A 351 -6.42 12.07 1.90
CA LEU A 351 -5.12 11.46 2.09
C LEU A 351 -4.71 11.61 3.55
N LYS A 352 -4.32 10.52 4.19
CA LYS A 352 -3.71 10.51 5.52
C LYS A 352 -2.19 10.56 5.41
N ILE A 353 -1.51 11.05 6.46
CA ILE A 353 -0.05 11.11 6.48
C ILE A 353 0.55 9.71 6.29
N GLY A 354 1.39 9.58 5.28
CA GLY A 354 2.02 8.31 4.89
C GLY A 354 1.20 7.44 3.95
N GLU A 355 -0.06 7.81 3.67
CA GLU A 355 -0.91 7.13 2.70
C GLU A 355 -0.52 7.51 1.27
N GLU A 356 -0.57 6.54 0.37
CA GLU A 356 -0.35 6.70 -1.06
C GLU A 356 -1.64 6.40 -1.82
N LYS A 357 -1.98 7.26 -2.79
CA LYS A 357 -3.13 7.08 -3.68
C LYS A 357 -2.64 6.90 -5.11
N ASN A 358 -2.99 5.79 -5.72
CA ASN A 358 -2.69 5.56 -7.13
C ASN A 358 -3.51 6.51 -8.00
N ILE A 359 -2.81 7.14 -8.93
CA ILE A 359 -3.38 8.00 -9.96
C ILE A 359 -3.34 7.23 -11.28
N PRO A 360 -4.51 6.91 -11.86
CA PRO A 360 -4.62 6.05 -13.05
C PRO A 360 -3.92 6.62 -14.27
#